data_e8841c8f33b8777bd3f4592e10a97404
#
_entry.id   e8841c8f33b8777bd3f4592e10a97404
#
_cell.length_a   1.000
_cell.length_b   1.000
_cell.length_c   1.000
_cell.angle_alpha   90.00
_cell.angle_beta   90.00
_cell.angle_gamma   90.00
#
_symmetry.space_group_name_H-M   'P 1'
#
loop_
_entity.id
_entity.type
_entity.pdbx_description
1 polymer ?
#
loop_
_entity_poly.entity_id
_entity_poly.type
_entity_poly.pdbx_seq_one_letter_code
_entity_poly.pdbx_strand_id
1 'polypeptide(L)'
;MRSYLDFEKPVAELEAKVEELRALAQSGDAVAIGEEIGKLEAKASRALDELYAALTPWQKALVARHPQRPHFIDYCAALIDDFTPLAGDRKFGEDEAIVGGFGRFRGESVCVIGQEKGSNTEERIRHNFGMAKPEGYRKAVRLMELAGRFSLPVITFVDTAGAYPGINAEERGQAEAIARSTEACLALPTASVSVIIGEGGSGGAIALATTNKVLMLEHSIYSVISPEGSASILWRDAAKAEEAATAMKITAQDLKELGIIDGIIEEPMGGAHRNPAETIKRTGDAVRKALGELSGMDGPALKKARRDKFL
;
A
#
# COMPACT_ATOMS: atom_id res chain seq x y z
N MET A 1 6.56 -21.31 1.28
CA MET A 1 7.97 -20.99 1.60
C MET A 1 8.08 -19.48 1.75
N ARG A 2 8.77 -18.98 2.79
CA ARG A 2 8.99 -17.53 2.98
C ARG A 2 10.02 -17.04 1.99
N SER A 3 9.75 -15.89 1.33
CA SER A 3 10.71 -15.18 0.49
C SER A 3 11.51 -14.21 1.38
N TYR A 4 12.79 -14.07 1.11
CA TYR A 4 13.68 -13.15 1.83
C TYR A 4 14.30 -12.16 0.85
N LEU A 5 14.47 -10.92 1.30
CA LEU A 5 15.23 -9.91 0.59
C LEU A 5 16.73 -10.14 0.79
N ASP A 6 17.55 -9.64 -0.12
CA ASP A 6 19.02 -9.88 -0.08
C ASP A 6 19.65 -9.46 1.26
N PHE A 7 19.21 -8.36 1.83
CA PHE A 7 19.71 -7.87 3.11
C PHE A 7 19.22 -8.69 4.33
N GLU A 8 18.21 -9.55 4.16
CA GLU A 8 17.68 -10.46 5.19
C GLU A 8 18.44 -11.80 5.25
N LYS A 9 19.43 -12.05 4.39
CA LYS A 9 20.21 -13.32 4.35
C LYS A 9 20.68 -13.79 5.73
N PRO A 10 21.23 -12.94 6.60
CA PRO A 10 21.68 -13.38 7.93
C PRO A 10 20.54 -13.94 8.80
N VAL A 11 19.33 -13.38 8.66
CA VAL A 11 18.12 -13.86 9.37
C VAL A 11 17.64 -15.16 8.73
N ALA A 12 17.62 -15.23 7.40
CA ALA A 12 17.21 -16.40 6.63
C ALA A 12 18.05 -17.64 7.00
N GLU A 13 19.37 -17.48 7.16
CA GLU A 13 20.28 -18.56 7.57
C GLU A 13 19.97 -19.07 8.98
N LEU A 14 19.63 -18.18 9.93
CA LEU A 14 19.23 -18.57 11.28
C LEU A 14 17.89 -19.29 11.29
N GLU A 15 16.89 -18.76 10.57
CA GLU A 15 15.56 -19.38 10.46
C GLU A 15 15.63 -20.74 9.75
N ALA A 16 16.49 -20.91 8.73
CA ALA A 16 16.71 -22.19 8.08
C ALA A 16 17.29 -23.25 9.03
N LYS A 17 18.26 -22.87 9.88
CA LYS A 17 18.80 -23.78 10.91
C LYS A 17 17.76 -24.19 11.94
N VAL A 18 16.88 -23.26 12.33
CA VAL A 18 15.77 -23.56 13.25
C VAL A 18 14.84 -24.62 12.63
N GLU A 19 14.47 -24.47 11.35
CA GLU A 19 13.61 -25.44 10.65
C GLU A 19 14.31 -26.82 10.49
N GLU A 20 15.61 -26.82 10.21
CA GLU A 20 16.40 -28.07 10.16
C GLU A 20 16.40 -28.79 11.50
N LEU A 21 16.67 -28.08 12.61
CA LEU A 21 16.64 -28.67 13.96
C LEU A 21 15.24 -29.13 14.37
N ARG A 22 14.19 -28.41 13.99
CA ARG A 22 12.80 -28.83 14.24
C ARG A 22 12.48 -30.14 13.50
N ALA A 23 12.96 -30.30 12.27
CA ALA A 23 12.79 -31.53 11.50
C ALA A 23 13.55 -32.71 12.16
N LEU A 24 14.77 -32.47 12.67
CA LEU A 24 15.55 -33.47 13.41
C LEU A 24 14.91 -33.84 14.76
N ALA A 25 14.34 -32.87 15.48
CA ALA A 25 13.69 -33.12 16.77
C ALA A 25 12.45 -34.03 16.66
N GLN A 26 11.81 -34.09 15.50
CA GLN A 26 10.71 -35.03 15.24
C GLN A 26 11.18 -36.49 15.12
N SER A 27 12.48 -36.71 14.93
CA SER A 27 13.07 -38.03 14.67
C SER A 27 13.97 -38.59 15.81
N GLY A 28 14.24 -37.83 16.90
CA GLY A 28 15.20 -38.22 17.94
C GLY A 28 15.12 -37.41 19.23
N ASP A 29 16.23 -37.33 19.98
CA ASP A 29 16.37 -36.72 21.32
C ASP A 29 15.80 -35.28 21.44
N ALA A 30 14.54 -35.17 21.86
CA ALA A 30 13.76 -33.94 21.78
C ALA A 30 14.18 -32.84 22.79
N VAL A 31 14.80 -33.15 23.91
CA VAL A 31 15.02 -32.17 25.01
C VAL A 31 16.25 -31.28 24.77
N ALA A 32 17.39 -31.85 24.38
CA ALA A 32 18.61 -31.07 24.14
C ALA A 32 18.46 -30.21 22.86
N ILE A 33 17.79 -30.75 21.85
CA ILE A 33 17.50 -30.04 20.59
C ILE A 33 16.52 -28.89 20.85
N GLY A 34 15.53 -29.05 21.74
CA GLY A 34 14.57 -28.00 22.11
C GLY A 34 15.21 -26.72 22.67
N GLU A 35 16.23 -26.87 23.57
CA GLU A 35 16.96 -25.71 24.10
C GLU A 35 17.75 -24.96 23.00
N GLU A 36 18.37 -25.70 22.08
CA GLU A 36 19.14 -25.10 21.00
C GLU A 36 18.22 -24.37 20.00
N ILE A 37 17.06 -24.94 19.67
CA ILE A 37 16.03 -24.28 18.88
C ILE A 37 15.63 -22.94 19.51
N GLY A 38 15.31 -22.93 20.82
CA GLY A 38 14.93 -21.71 21.54
C GLY A 38 16.01 -20.61 21.51
N LYS A 39 17.30 -21.00 21.62
CA LYS A 39 18.43 -20.06 21.53
C LYS A 39 18.55 -19.47 20.12
N LEU A 40 18.41 -20.30 19.08
CA LEU A 40 18.49 -19.85 17.69
C LEU A 40 17.30 -18.98 17.30
N GLU A 41 16.09 -19.31 17.75
CA GLU A 41 14.88 -18.47 17.54
C GLU A 41 15.05 -17.09 18.18
N ALA A 42 15.53 -17.04 19.43
CA ALA A 42 15.80 -15.78 20.11
C ALA A 42 16.90 -14.97 19.42
N LYS A 43 17.89 -15.63 18.82
CA LYS A 43 18.94 -14.98 18.02
C LYS A 43 18.39 -14.45 16.72
N ALA A 44 17.58 -15.24 16.00
CA ALA A 44 16.94 -14.84 14.75
C ALA A 44 16.00 -13.64 14.97
N SER A 45 15.19 -13.68 16.03
CA SER A 45 14.29 -12.58 16.39
C SER A 45 15.06 -11.28 16.68
N ARG A 46 16.15 -11.34 17.45
CA ARG A 46 16.98 -10.16 17.73
C ARG A 46 17.66 -9.62 16.49
N ALA A 47 18.21 -10.51 15.65
CA ALA A 47 18.83 -10.09 14.40
C ALA A 47 17.82 -9.42 13.44
N LEU A 48 16.57 -9.91 13.40
CA LEU A 48 15.49 -9.29 12.64
C LEU A 48 15.10 -7.92 13.20
N ASP A 49 14.99 -7.80 14.53
CA ASP A 49 14.72 -6.54 15.23
C ASP A 49 15.75 -5.46 14.88
N GLU A 50 17.03 -5.79 15.07
CA GLU A 50 18.15 -4.89 14.81
C GLU A 50 18.18 -4.47 13.34
N LEU A 51 17.92 -5.40 12.42
CA LEU A 51 17.89 -5.14 10.99
C LEU A 51 16.76 -4.19 10.62
N TYR A 52 15.53 -4.44 11.09
CA TYR A 52 14.35 -3.64 10.73
C TYR A 52 14.31 -2.28 11.45
N ALA A 53 14.95 -2.15 12.60
CA ALA A 53 15.14 -0.87 13.28
C ALA A 53 16.06 0.10 12.51
N ALA A 54 16.94 -0.42 11.64
CA ALA A 54 17.98 0.35 10.95
C ALA A 54 17.84 0.33 9.41
N LEU A 55 16.66 0.01 8.86
CA LEU A 55 16.46 -0.03 7.41
C LEU A 55 16.76 1.30 6.73
N THR A 56 17.60 1.27 5.70
CA THR A 56 17.81 2.42 4.83
C THR A 56 16.55 2.72 3.99
N PRO A 57 16.40 3.95 3.45
CA PRO A 57 15.28 4.27 2.54
C PRO A 57 15.17 3.32 1.35
N TRP A 58 16.29 2.85 0.81
CA TRP A 58 16.31 1.86 -0.27
C TRP A 58 15.79 0.49 0.20
N GLN A 59 16.24 0.02 1.36
CA GLN A 59 15.73 -1.23 1.95
C GLN A 59 14.23 -1.15 2.22
N LYS A 60 13.71 -0.01 2.70
CA LYS A 60 12.26 0.22 2.84
C LYS A 60 11.54 0.15 1.50
N ALA A 61 12.11 0.69 0.42
CA ALA A 61 11.56 0.55 -0.93
C ALA A 61 11.47 -0.93 -1.37
N LEU A 62 12.48 -1.74 -1.05
CA LEU A 62 12.47 -3.18 -1.32
C LEU A 62 11.40 -3.90 -0.48
N VAL A 63 11.27 -3.55 0.81
CA VAL A 63 10.20 -4.10 1.68
C VAL A 63 8.82 -3.69 1.17
N ALA A 64 8.62 -2.43 0.75
CA ALA A 64 7.36 -1.96 0.17
C ALA A 64 6.91 -2.77 -1.06
N ARG A 65 7.88 -3.27 -1.83
CA ARG A 65 7.69 -4.08 -3.05
C ARG A 65 7.69 -5.58 -2.80
N HIS A 66 7.82 -6.02 -1.55
CA HIS A 66 7.93 -7.44 -1.23
C HIS A 66 6.71 -8.22 -1.74
N PRO A 67 6.89 -9.32 -2.52
CA PRO A 67 5.79 -9.99 -3.23
C PRO A 67 4.78 -10.70 -2.32
N GLN A 68 5.11 -10.91 -1.05
CA GLN A 68 4.23 -11.54 -0.05
C GLN A 68 3.55 -10.51 0.88
N ARG A 69 3.65 -9.21 0.60
CA ARG A 69 2.83 -8.21 1.32
C ARG A 69 1.36 -8.43 0.99
N PRO A 70 0.44 -8.16 1.94
CA PRO A 70 -0.98 -8.22 1.63
C PRO A 70 -1.33 -7.17 0.57
N HIS A 71 -2.11 -7.56 -0.41
CA HIS A 71 -2.61 -6.73 -1.51
C HIS A 71 -4.00 -6.16 -1.18
N PHE A 72 -4.50 -5.28 -2.02
CA PHE A 72 -5.81 -4.64 -1.82
C PHE A 72 -6.94 -5.64 -1.56
N ILE A 73 -6.99 -6.73 -2.32
CA ILE A 73 -8.03 -7.77 -2.15
C ILE A 73 -7.97 -8.41 -0.76
N ASP A 74 -6.78 -8.59 -0.17
CA ASP A 74 -6.62 -9.15 1.18
C ASP A 74 -7.21 -8.19 2.23
N TYR A 75 -6.96 -6.88 2.09
CA TYR A 75 -7.57 -5.87 2.96
C TYR A 75 -9.08 -5.83 2.81
N CYS A 76 -9.60 -5.88 1.57
CA CYS A 76 -11.04 -5.96 1.33
C CYS A 76 -11.66 -7.18 1.96
N ALA A 77 -11.10 -8.36 1.75
CA ALA A 77 -11.64 -9.61 2.28
C ALA A 77 -11.69 -9.64 3.82
N ALA A 78 -10.74 -8.99 4.48
CA ALA A 78 -10.64 -9.01 5.94
C ALA A 78 -11.36 -7.85 6.65
N LEU A 79 -11.56 -6.71 5.97
CA LEU A 79 -12.07 -5.48 6.59
C LEU A 79 -13.45 -5.07 6.11
N ILE A 80 -13.92 -5.55 4.96
CA ILE A 80 -15.14 -5.09 4.30
C ILE A 80 -16.13 -6.24 4.16
N ASP A 81 -17.20 -6.18 4.95
CA ASP A 81 -18.31 -7.12 4.83
C ASP A 81 -19.18 -6.75 3.62
N ASP A 82 -19.82 -7.75 3.00
CA ASP A 82 -20.75 -7.59 1.87
C ASP A 82 -20.17 -6.81 0.68
N PHE A 83 -18.86 -6.91 0.43
CA PHE A 83 -18.22 -6.16 -0.64
C PHE A 83 -18.80 -6.52 -2.01
N THR A 84 -19.35 -5.51 -2.67
CA THR A 84 -19.93 -5.59 -4.01
C THR A 84 -19.09 -4.76 -4.98
N PRO A 85 -18.23 -5.39 -5.80
CA PRO A 85 -17.40 -4.67 -6.77
C PRO A 85 -18.25 -4.12 -7.92
N LEU A 86 -17.88 -2.95 -8.42
CA LEU A 86 -18.53 -2.31 -9.56
C LEU A 86 -17.55 -2.07 -10.71
N ALA A 87 -17.56 -2.98 -11.68
CA ALA A 87 -16.69 -2.96 -12.85
C ALA A 87 -17.02 -1.84 -13.85
N GLY A 88 -16.02 -1.45 -14.63
CA GLY A 88 -16.12 -0.60 -15.81
C GLY A 88 -16.23 0.91 -15.55
N ASP A 89 -15.69 1.68 -16.49
CA ASP A 89 -15.71 3.14 -16.45
C ASP A 89 -16.98 3.78 -17.08
N ARG A 90 -17.86 2.97 -17.67
CA ARG A 90 -19.07 3.38 -18.43
C ARG A 90 -18.77 4.23 -19.66
N LYS A 91 -17.53 4.20 -20.16
CA LYS A 91 -17.11 4.93 -21.39
C LYS A 91 -16.42 4.02 -22.39
N PHE A 92 -15.41 3.27 -21.94
CA PHE A 92 -14.60 2.43 -22.81
C PHE A 92 -14.54 0.98 -22.35
N GLY A 93 -14.22 0.71 -21.07
CA GLY A 93 -14.04 -0.66 -20.63
C GLY A 93 -13.76 -0.83 -19.15
N GLU A 94 -13.19 -1.99 -18.85
CA GLU A 94 -12.71 -2.36 -17.51
C GLU A 94 -11.19 -2.23 -17.45
N ASP A 95 -10.69 -1.82 -16.29
CA ASP A 95 -9.28 -1.95 -15.91
C ASP A 95 -9.19 -2.51 -14.48
N GLU A 96 -8.76 -3.75 -14.38
CA GLU A 96 -8.68 -4.47 -13.12
C GLU A 96 -7.48 -4.06 -12.23
N ALA A 97 -6.62 -3.15 -12.69
CA ALA A 97 -5.58 -2.56 -11.87
C ALA A 97 -6.16 -1.66 -10.75
N ILE A 98 -7.36 -1.10 -10.96
CA ILE A 98 -8.17 -0.49 -9.90
C ILE A 98 -9.40 -1.36 -9.68
N VAL A 99 -9.57 -1.85 -8.47
CA VAL A 99 -10.77 -2.54 -8.00
C VAL A 99 -11.50 -1.62 -7.04
N GLY A 100 -12.83 -1.57 -7.10
CA GLY A 100 -13.60 -0.75 -6.18
C GLY A 100 -15.07 -1.11 -6.18
N GLY A 101 -15.76 -0.70 -5.13
CA GLY A 101 -17.16 -1.03 -4.92
C GLY A 101 -17.68 -0.49 -3.60
N PHE A 102 -18.76 -1.07 -3.13
CA PHE A 102 -19.42 -0.73 -1.88
C PHE A 102 -19.47 -1.94 -0.96
N GLY A 103 -19.46 -1.70 0.34
CA GLY A 103 -19.55 -2.74 1.36
C GLY A 103 -19.76 -2.11 2.73
N ARG A 104 -19.48 -2.89 3.77
CA ARG A 104 -19.59 -2.43 5.16
C ARG A 104 -18.24 -2.52 5.85
N PHE A 105 -17.77 -1.39 6.36
CA PHE A 105 -16.62 -1.32 7.22
C PHE A 105 -17.08 -1.16 8.67
N ARG A 106 -16.88 -2.22 9.48
CA ARG A 106 -17.32 -2.24 10.88
C ARG A 106 -18.81 -1.86 11.06
N GLY A 107 -19.66 -2.37 10.18
CA GLY A 107 -21.10 -2.17 10.18
C GLY A 107 -21.60 -0.91 9.46
N GLU A 108 -20.73 0.03 9.11
CA GLU A 108 -21.05 1.26 8.38
C GLU A 108 -20.85 1.08 6.87
N SER A 109 -21.80 1.57 6.07
CA SER A 109 -21.69 1.52 4.60
C SER A 109 -20.57 2.45 4.10
N VAL A 110 -19.71 1.94 3.25
CA VAL A 110 -18.55 2.67 2.71
C VAL A 110 -18.36 2.39 1.21
N CYS A 111 -17.70 3.31 0.52
CA CYS A 111 -17.08 3.06 -0.77
C CYS A 111 -15.61 2.72 -0.55
N VAL A 112 -15.13 1.64 -1.19
CA VAL A 112 -13.74 1.21 -1.10
C VAL A 112 -13.15 1.10 -2.50
N ILE A 113 -11.97 1.67 -2.69
CA ILE A 113 -11.27 1.70 -3.98
C ILE A 113 -9.79 1.40 -3.72
N GLY A 114 -9.17 0.56 -4.52
CA GLY A 114 -7.74 0.30 -4.37
C GLY A 114 -7.06 -0.20 -5.63
N GLN A 115 -5.74 -0.06 -5.64
CA GLN A 115 -4.91 -0.66 -6.67
C GLN A 115 -4.58 -2.09 -6.28
N GLU A 116 -4.79 -3.01 -7.21
CA GLU A 116 -4.49 -4.44 -7.06
C GLU A 116 -3.29 -4.81 -7.92
N LYS A 117 -2.30 -5.45 -7.32
CA LYS A 117 -1.08 -5.90 -8.03
C LYS A 117 -1.15 -7.35 -8.49
N GLY A 118 -1.95 -8.18 -7.83
CA GLY A 118 -2.01 -9.61 -8.04
C GLY A 118 -0.92 -10.40 -7.30
N SER A 119 -1.27 -11.58 -6.82
CA SER A 119 -0.43 -12.43 -5.97
C SER A 119 0.46 -13.42 -6.75
N ASN A 120 0.09 -13.73 -7.98
CA ASN A 120 0.83 -14.63 -8.88
C ASN A 120 1.03 -13.99 -10.25
N THR A 121 1.78 -14.63 -11.13
CA THR A 121 2.13 -14.07 -12.44
C THR A 121 0.90 -13.77 -13.31
N GLU A 122 -0.09 -14.64 -13.33
CA GLU A 122 -1.32 -14.46 -14.13
C GLU A 122 -2.12 -13.26 -13.62
N GLU A 123 -2.35 -13.19 -12.32
CA GLU A 123 -3.01 -12.04 -11.68
C GLU A 123 -2.25 -10.73 -11.88
N ARG A 124 -0.93 -10.74 -11.75
CA ARG A 124 -0.10 -9.55 -11.99
C ARG A 124 -0.26 -9.00 -13.41
N ILE A 125 -0.28 -9.88 -14.40
CA ILE A 125 -0.52 -9.48 -15.80
C ILE A 125 -1.95 -8.93 -15.95
N ARG A 126 -2.95 -9.59 -15.38
CA ARG A 126 -4.35 -9.18 -15.39
C ARG A 126 -4.56 -7.79 -14.77
N HIS A 127 -3.92 -7.53 -13.64
CA HIS A 127 -3.99 -6.27 -12.92
C HIS A 127 -2.92 -5.24 -13.35
N ASN A 128 -2.20 -5.46 -14.44
CA ASN A 128 -1.10 -4.60 -14.92
C ASN A 128 -0.11 -4.21 -13.80
N PHE A 129 0.17 -5.10 -12.85
CA PHE A 129 1.05 -4.83 -11.70
C PHE A 129 0.60 -3.62 -10.85
N GLY A 130 -0.69 -3.35 -10.78
CA GLY A 130 -1.26 -2.19 -10.10
C GLY A 130 -1.16 -0.89 -10.88
N MET A 131 -0.63 -0.91 -12.10
CA MET A 131 -0.51 0.27 -12.96
C MET A 131 -1.79 0.46 -13.77
N ALA A 132 -2.62 1.41 -13.34
CA ALA A 132 -3.92 1.63 -13.95
C ALA A 132 -3.85 2.38 -15.28
N LYS A 133 -4.74 1.97 -16.19
CA LYS A 133 -5.08 2.66 -17.45
C LYS A 133 -6.16 3.73 -17.18
N PRO A 134 -6.50 4.58 -18.18
CA PRO A 134 -7.53 5.63 -18.02
C PRO A 134 -8.86 5.10 -17.48
N GLU A 135 -9.24 3.88 -17.86
CA GLU A 135 -10.49 3.25 -17.46
C GLU A 135 -10.56 3.01 -15.95
N GLY A 136 -9.43 2.65 -15.33
CA GLY A 136 -9.33 2.46 -13.87
C GLY A 136 -9.58 3.76 -13.11
N TYR A 137 -8.93 4.86 -13.53
CA TYR A 137 -9.13 6.18 -12.92
C TYR A 137 -10.56 6.70 -13.14
N ARG A 138 -11.14 6.54 -14.35
CA ARG A 138 -12.52 6.92 -14.61
C ARG A 138 -13.53 6.10 -13.79
N LYS A 139 -13.23 4.81 -13.56
CA LYS A 139 -14.02 3.98 -12.63
C LYS A 139 -13.93 4.53 -11.21
N ALA A 140 -12.74 4.90 -10.73
CA ALA A 140 -12.57 5.51 -9.41
C ALA A 140 -13.38 6.80 -9.27
N VAL A 141 -13.34 7.70 -10.28
CA VAL A 141 -14.18 8.90 -10.33
C VAL A 141 -15.67 8.56 -10.19
N ARG A 142 -16.15 7.61 -10.98
CA ARG A 142 -17.56 7.17 -10.93
C ARG A 142 -17.96 6.65 -9.54
N LEU A 143 -17.10 5.89 -8.87
CA LEU A 143 -17.35 5.37 -7.53
C LEU A 143 -17.37 6.48 -6.49
N MET A 144 -16.44 7.44 -6.57
CA MET A 144 -16.40 8.61 -5.69
C MET A 144 -17.64 9.50 -5.86
N GLU A 145 -18.10 9.72 -7.10
CA GLU A 145 -19.34 10.46 -7.39
C GLU A 145 -20.57 9.76 -6.80
N LEU A 146 -20.64 8.42 -6.90
CA LEU A 146 -21.71 7.65 -6.27
C LEU A 146 -21.64 7.74 -4.75
N ALA A 147 -20.44 7.58 -4.16
CA ALA A 147 -20.25 7.75 -2.72
C ALA A 147 -20.72 9.13 -2.24
N GLY A 148 -20.38 10.19 -2.97
CA GLY A 148 -20.85 11.54 -2.68
C GLY A 148 -22.35 11.69 -2.72
N ARG A 149 -23.03 11.06 -3.71
CA ARG A 149 -24.52 11.10 -3.81
C ARG A 149 -25.21 10.39 -2.67
N PHE A 150 -24.62 9.30 -2.16
CA PHE A 150 -25.17 8.53 -1.05
C PHE A 150 -24.61 8.93 0.32
N SER A 151 -23.79 9.98 0.36
CA SER A 151 -23.14 10.47 1.59
C SER A 151 -22.30 9.40 2.30
N LEU A 152 -21.65 8.52 1.54
CA LEU A 152 -20.83 7.44 2.06
C LEU A 152 -19.36 7.87 2.19
N PRO A 153 -18.67 7.50 3.29
CA PRO A 153 -17.23 7.67 3.38
C PRO A 153 -16.49 6.86 2.30
N VAL A 154 -15.33 7.37 1.89
CA VAL A 154 -14.47 6.70 0.91
C VAL A 154 -13.17 6.28 1.57
N ILE A 155 -12.82 5.01 1.42
CA ILE A 155 -11.54 4.44 1.84
C ILE A 155 -10.78 4.05 0.57
N THR A 156 -9.54 4.53 0.44
CA THR A 156 -8.69 4.14 -0.69
C THR A 156 -7.43 3.43 -0.22
N PHE A 157 -7.03 2.40 -0.95
CA PHE A 157 -5.77 1.67 -0.74
C PHE A 157 -4.86 1.88 -1.94
N VAL A 158 -3.65 2.33 -1.69
CA VAL A 158 -2.69 2.69 -2.73
C VAL A 158 -1.52 1.71 -2.73
N ASP A 159 -1.35 1.02 -3.86
CA ASP A 159 -0.18 0.17 -4.12
C ASP A 159 0.09 0.08 -5.63
N THR A 160 0.87 1.01 -6.13
CA THR A 160 1.23 1.10 -7.55
C THR A 160 2.61 1.71 -7.73
N ALA A 161 3.36 1.23 -8.72
CA ALA A 161 4.58 1.89 -9.18
C ALA A 161 4.31 3.19 -9.97
N GLY A 162 3.07 3.41 -10.41
CA GLY A 162 2.65 4.56 -11.19
C GLY A 162 1.47 4.25 -12.11
N ALA A 163 1.12 5.18 -12.98
CA ALA A 163 0.14 4.95 -14.04
C ALA A 163 0.74 4.08 -15.15
N TYR A 164 -0.10 3.33 -15.85
CA TYR A 164 0.35 2.49 -16.97
C TYR A 164 0.94 3.36 -18.11
N PRO A 165 2.20 3.12 -18.52
CA PRO A 165 2.93 4.03 -19.44
C PRO A 165 2.79 3.65 -20.92
N GLY A 166 1.77 2.88 -21.29
CA GLY A 166 1.60 2.39 -22.65
C GLY A 166 0.92 3.41 -23.60
N ILE A 167 1.28 3.38 -24.88
CA ILE A 167 0.71 4.24 -25.93
C ILE A 167 -0.82 4.16 -25.94
N ASN A 168 -1.38 2.98 -25.80
CA ASN A 168 -2.83 2.77 -25.76
C ASN A 168 -3.52 3.45 -24.56
N ALA A 169 -2.82 3.73 -23.47
CA ALA A 169 -3.35 4.53 -22.37
C ALA A 169 -3.30 6.03 -22.70
N GLU A 170 -2.19 6.50 -23.29
CA GLU A 170 -2.08 7.90 -23.74
C GLU A 170 -3.14 8.26 -24.78
N GLU A 171 -3.38 7.40 -25.76
CA GLU A 171 -4.44 7.56 -26.77
C GLU A 171 -5.84 7.71 -26.18
N ARG A 172 -6.09 7.14 -24.99
CA ARG A 172 -7.36 7.23 -24.28
C ARG A 172 -7.38 8.24 -23.13
N GLY A 173 -6.38 9.13 -23.08
CA GLY A 173 -6.33 10.27 -22.17
C GLY A 173 -5.88 9.91 -20.75
N GLN A 174 -4.71 9.25 -20.61
CA GLN A 174 -4.15 8.86 -19.32
C GLN A 174 -3.99 10.05 -18.35
N ALA A 175 -3.36 11.12 -18.81
CA ALA A 175 -3.12 12.30 -17.99
C ALA A 175 -4.43 12.98 -17.55
N GLU A 176 -5.41 13.08 -18.44
CA GLU A 176 -6.74 13.63 -18.13
C GLU A 176 -7.47 12.77 -17.10
N ALA A 177 -7.45 11.45 -17.26
CA ALA A 177 -8.12 10.55 -16.33
C ALA A 177 -7.52 10.61 -14.91
N ILE A 178 -6.20 10.74 -14.79
CA ILE A 178 -5.51 10.96 -13.51
C ILE A 178 -5.93 12.30 -12.89
N ALA A 179 -5.89 13.38 -13.66
CA ALA A 179 -6.26 14.71 -13.20
C ALA A 179 -7.72 14.76 -12.73
N ARG A 180 -8.65 14.13 -13.47
CA ARG A 180 -10.07 14.04 -13.09
C ARG A 180 -10.28 13.21 -11.82
N SER A 181 -9.50 12.15 -11.60
CA SER A 181 -9.57 11.38 -10.37
C SER A 181 -9.09 12.20 -9.16
N THR A 182 -8.00 12.95 -9.31
CA THR A 182 -7.53 13.90 -8.29
C THR A 182 -8.56 14.98 -7.99
N GLU A 183 -9.17 15.58 -9.03
CA GLU A 183 -10.25 16.56 -8.87
C GLU A 183 -11.48 15.97 -8.15
N ALA A 184 -11.86 14.73 -8.47
CA ALA A 184 -12.97 14.03 -7.82
C ALA A 184 -12.68 13.80 -6.33
N CYS A 185 -11.45 13.42 -5.96
CA CYS A 185 -11.03 13.35 -4.57
C CYS A 185 -11.19 14.71 -3.86
N LEU A 186 -10.71 15.80 -4.47
CA LEU A 186 -10.81 17.16 -3.90
C LEU A 186 -12.26 17.63 -3.76
N ALA A 187 -13.12 17.26 -4.71
CA ALA A 187 -14.52 17.66 -4.75
C ALA A 187 -15.45 16.81 -3.88
N LEU A 188 -15.00 15.67 -3.38
CA LEU A 188 -15.81 14.71 -2.64
C LEU A 188 -16.47 15.35 -1.38
N PRO A 189 -17.81 15.30 -1.21
CA PRO A 189 -18.49 15.93 -0.08
C PRO A 189 -18.53 15.07 1.19
N THR A 190 -17.82 13.94 1.18
CA THR A 190 -17.81 12.96 2.27
C THR A 190 -16.41 12.77 2.84
N ALA A 191 -16.32 12.19 4.04
CA ALA A 191 -15.04 11.84 4.65
C ALA A 191 -14.27 10.87 3.76
N SER A 192 -12.96 11.08 3.63
CA SER A 192 -12.10 10.22 2.84
C SER A 192 -10.77 9.94 3.52
N VAL A 193 -10.33 8.68 3.48
CA VAL A 193 -9.08 8.21 4.07
C VAL A 193 -8.35 7.36 3.04
N SER A 194 -7.10 7.64 2.78
CA SER A 194 -6.22 6.77 1.99
C SER A 194 -5.16 6.11 2.84
N VAL A 195 -4.82 4.88 2.47
CA VAL A 195 -3.71 4.12 3.07
C VAL A 195 -2.76 3.68 1.96
N ILE A 196 -1.49 4.09 2.05
CA ILE A 196 -0.43 3.58 1.18
C ILE A 196 0.09 2.30 1.81
N ILE A 197 -0.26 1.15 1.19
CA ILE A 197 0.00 -0.18 1.73
C ILE A 197 1.29 -0.83 1.23
N GLY A 198 1.88 -0.25 0.19
CA GLY A 198 3.14 -0.72 -0.41
C GLY A 198 3.85 0.43 -1.11
N GLU A 199 3.70 0.55 -2.41
CA GLU A 199 4.34 1.57 -3.22
C GLU A 199 3.31 2.61 -3.69
N GLY A 200 3.50 3.87 -3.33
CA GLY A 200 2.69 4.99 -3.79
C GLY A 200 3.40 5.76 -4.90
N GLY A 201 3.27 5.30 -6.15
CA GLY A 201 3.99 5.86 -7.30
C GLY A 201 3.23 6.95 -8.06
N SER A 202 3.82 8.15 -8.13
CA SER A 202 3.50 9.22 -9.07
C SER A 202 2.01 9.57 -9.16
N GLY A 203 1.54 9.96 -10.35
CA GLY A 203 0.13 10.30 -10.63
C GLY A 203 -0.84 9.16 -10.31
N GLY A 204 -0.39 7.90 -10.42
CA GLY A 204 -1.19 6.73 -10.06
C GLY A 204 -1.59 6.72 -8.59
N ALA A 205 -0.69 7.11 -7.71
CA ALA A 205 -0.97 7.23 -6.28
C ALA A 205 -1.80 8.48 -5.96
N ILE A 206 -1.41 9.64 -6.48
CA ILE A 206 -2.09 10.92 -6.21
C ILE A 206 -3.56 10.87 -6.60
N ALA A 207 -3.88 10.18 -7.70
CA ALA A 207 -5.26 10.01 -8.19
C ALA A 207 -6.22 9.38 -7.16
N LEU A 208 -5.71 8.66 -6.16
CA LEU A 208 -6.50 8.04 -5.09
C LEU A 208 -6.13 8.57 -3.69
N ALA A 209 -4.97 9.22 -3.52
CA ALA A 209 -4.45 9.63 -2.22
C ALA A 209 -4.76 11.08 -1.85
N THR A 210 -5.46 11.85 -2.70
CA THR A 210 -5.85 13.24 -2.42
C THR A 210 -7.08 13.29 -1.50
N THR A 211 -6.94 12.79 -0.28
CA THR A 211 -8.00 12.54 0.70
C THR A 211 -7.84 13.39 1.96
N ASN A 212 -8.87 13.43 2.84
CA ASN A 212 -8.80 14.16 4.11
C ASN A 212 -7.67 13.65 5.01
N LYS A 213 -7.48 12.33 5.05
CA LYS A 213 -6.39 11.70 5.80
C LYS A 213 -5.61 10.78 4.88
N VAL A 214 -4.30 10.92 4.89
CA VAL A 214 -3.35 10.06 4.17
C VAL A 214 -2.52 9.32 5.21
N LEU A 215 -2.68 8.01 5.27
CA LEU A 215 -1.93 7.12 6.14
C LEU A 215 -0.94 6.30 5.30
N MET A 216 0.16 5.88 5.91
CA MET A 216 1.12 4.97 5.29
C MET A 216 1.47 3.84 6.24
N LEU A 217 1.67 2.63 5.71
CA LEU A 217 2.34 1.58 6.45
C LEU A 217 3.81 1.98 6.67
N GLU A 218 4.40 1.54 7.77
CA GLU A 218 5.73 1.95 8.26
C GLU A 218 6.86 1.76 7.24
N HIS A 219 6.77 0.68 6.45
CA HIS A 219 7.77 0.34 5.42
C HIS A 219 7.24 0.55 4.00
N SER A 220 6.16 1.32 3.83
CA SER A 220 5.71 1.80 2.52
C SER A 220 6.56 2.97 2.04
N ILE A 221 6.52 3.23 0.73
CA ILE A 221 7.11 4.40 0.11
C ILE A 221 6.07 5.20 -0.67
N TYR A 222 6.26 6.53 -0.74
CA TYR A 222 5.41 7.40 -1.55
C TYR A 222 6.27 8.44 -2.24
N SER A 223 6.23 8.50 -3.58
CA SER A 223 7.11 9.36 -4.37
C SER A 223 6.54 9.69 -5.74
N VAL A 224 7.06 10.75 -6.36
CA VAL A 224 6.68 11.18 -7.71
C VAL A 224 7.30 10.33 -8.82
N ILE A 225 8.36 9.59 -8.52
CA ILE A 225 9.09 8.71 -9.45
C ILE A 225 9.79 7.62 -8.64
N SER A 226 10.09 6.47 -9.26
CA SER A 226 10.89 5.44 -8.61
C SER A 226 12.33 5.90 -8.35
N PRO A 227 13.00 5.40 -7.30
CA PRO A 227 14.42 5.70 -7.06
C PRO A 227 15.31 5.39 -8.26
N GLU A 228 15.07 4.28 -8.96
CA GLU A 228 15.80 3.89 -10.17
C GLU A 228 15.57 4.88 -11.31
N GLY A 229 14.33 5.34 -11.49
CA GLY A 229 13.98 6.37 -12.48
C GLY A 229 14.66 7.70 -12.17
N SER A 230 14.62 8.13 -10.91
CA SER A 230 15.31 9.34 -10.45
C SER A 230 16.82 9.26 -10.67
N ALA A 231 17.44 8.13 -10.29
CA ALA A 231 18.85 7.90 -10.49
C ALA A 231 19.25 7.95 -11.98
N SER A 232 18.44 7.36 -12.85
CA SER A 232 18.66 7.37 -14.31
C SER A 232 18.57 8.78 -14.88
N ILE A 233 17.65 9.62 -14.39
CA ILE A 233 17.51 11.00 -14.86
C ILE A 233 18.65 11.89 -14.35
N LEU A 234 18.97 11.81 -13.05
CA LEU A 234 19.92 12.71 -12.41
C LEU A 234 21.37 12.34 -12.69
N TRP A 235 21.70 11.05 -12.68
CA TRP A 235 23.07 10.56 -12.79
C TRP A 235 23.32 9.69 -14.02
N ARG A 236 22.30 9.42 -14.83
CA ARG A 236 22.35 8.49 -15.97
C ARG A 236 22.83 7.07 -15.57
N ASP A 237 22.55 6.70 -14.33
CA ASP A 237 22.97 5.44 -13.74
C ASP A 237 21.93 4.93 -12.75
N ALA A 238 21.16 3.92 -13.16
CA ALA A 238 20.12 3.30 -12.33
C ALA A 238 20.70 2.58 -11.09
N ALA A 239 21.99 2.20 -11.09
CA ALA A 239 22.64 1.56 -9.95
C ALA A 239 22.73 2.50 -8.72
N LYS A 240 22.56 3.81 -8.91
CA LYS A 240 22.49 4.81 -7.84
C LYS A 240 21.10 4.96 -7.20
N ALA A 241 20.24 3.95 -7.34
CA ALA A 241 18.89 3.96 -6.77
C ALA A 241 18.89 4.13 -5.23
N GLU A 242 19.88 3.61 -4.52
CA GLU A 242 20.01 3.77 -3.07
C GLU A 242 20.29 5.22 -2.66
N GLU A 243 21.19 5.90 -3.36
CA GLU A 243 21.47 7.32 -3.18
C GLU A 243 20.21 8.16 -3.48
N ALA A 244 19.51 7.82 -4.57
CA ALA A 244 18.27 8.47 -4.96
C ALA A 244 17.18 8.29 -3.89
N ALA A 245 16.95 7.07 -3.40
CA ALA A 245 15.95 6.80 -2.38
C ALA A 245 16.17 7.64 -1.12
N THR A 246 17.43 7.81 -0.71
CA THR A 246 17.81 8.63 0.44
C THR A 246 17.56 10.12 0.20
N ALA A 247 17.94 10.62 -0.97
CA ALA A 247 17.81 12.05 -1.34
C ALA A 247 16.34 12.45 -1.54
N MET A 248 15.50 11.56 -2.04
CA MET A 248 14.10 11.83 -2.38
C MET A 248 13.14 11.89 -1.19
N LYS A 249 13.57 11.46 0.01
CA LYS A 249 12.71 11.50 1.21
C LYS A 249 11.36 10.80 1.03
N ILE A 250 11.39 9.52 0.60
CA ILE A 250 10.21 8.77 0.18
C ILE A 250 9.60 7.87 1.26
N THR A 251 10.23 7.78 2.44
CA THR A 251 9.77 6.89 3.51
C THR A 251 8.59 7.48 4.29
N ALA A 252 7.82 6.64 4.95
CA ALA A 252 6.71 7.10 5.79
C ALA A 252 7.19 8.08 6.88
N GLN A 253 8.38 7.87 7.44
CA GLN A 253 8.98 8.73 8.45
C GLN A 253 9.32 10.12 7.88
N ASP A 254 10.02 10.16 6.75
CA ASP A 254 10.35 11.42 6.05
C ASP A 254 9.07 12.21 5.72
N LEU A 255 8.07 11.54 5.13
CA LEU A 255 6.84 12.19 4.68
C LEU A 255 5.94 12.65 5.83
N LYS A 256 6.00 11.97 6.97
CA LYS A 256 5.34 12.41 8.20
C LYS A 256 6.01 13.67 8.76
N GLU A 257 7.33 13.72 8.79
CA GLU A 257 8.11 14.89 9.21
C GLU A 257 7.84 16.10 8.30
N LEU A 258 7.75 15.86 6.99
CA LEU A 258 7.43 16.89 5.99
C LEU A 258 5.95 17.31 5.98
N GLY A 259 5.08 16.67 6.78
CA GLY A 259 3.65 16.99 6.84
C GLY A 259 2.84 16.55 5.60
N ILE A 260 3.40 15.67 4.74
CA ILE A 260 2.74 15.18 3.52
C ILE A 260 1.70 14.12 3.87
N ILE A 261 1.94 13.32 4.91
CA ILE A 261 1.00 12.31 5.41
C ILE A 261 0.53 12.63 6.83
N ASP A 262 -0.66 12.13 7.18
CA ASP A 262 -1.26 12.38 8.49
C ASP A 262 -0.83 11.37 9.56
N GLY A 263 -0.44 10.17 9.17
CA GLY A 263 -0.06 9.13 10.13
C GLY A 263 0.69 7.96 9.54
N ILE A 264 1.44 7.28 10.42
CA ILE A 264 2.14 6.03 10.12
C ILE A 264 1.39 4.91 10.85
N ILE A 265 1.20 3.80 10.17
CA ILE A 265 0.67 2.55 10.73
C ILE A 265 1.85 1.62 10.92
N GLU A 266 2.17 1.32 12.17
CA GLU A 266 3.28 0.42 12.52
C GLU A 266 3.05 -0.98 11.96
N GLU A 267 4.09 -1.53 11.33
CA GLU A 267 4.07 -2.90 10.84
C GLU A 267 4.54 -3.88 11.94
N PRO A 268 4.14 -5.15 11.86
CA PRO A 268 4.74 -6.19 12.68
C PRO A 268 6.23 -6.32 12.42
N MET A 269 6.94 -6.90 13.37
CA MET A 269 8.37 -7.22 13.26
C MET A 269 8.68 -7.93 11.94
N GLY A 270 9.61 -7.38 11.18
CA GLY A 270 10.00 -7.88 9.87
C GLY A 270 9.06 -7.53 8.73
N GLY A 271 8.08 -6.61 8.95
CA GLY A 271 7.23 -6.06 7.92
C GLY A 271 5.88 -6.79 7.72
N ALA A 272 5.02 -6.18 6.90
CA ALA A 272 3.64 -6.62 6.68
C ALA A 272 3.54 -8.06 6.13
N HIS A 273 4.48 -8.49 5.32
CA HIS A 273 4.51 -9.83 4.73
C HIS A 273 4.77 -10.95 5.76
N ARG A 274 5.36 -10.65 6.92
CA ARG A 274 5.59 -11.64 7.98
C ARG A 274 4.36 -11.91 8.83
N ASN A 275 3.49 -10.91 8.99
CA ASN A 275 2.21 -11.08 9.67
C ASN A 275 1.11 -10.23 9.00
N PRO A 276 0.57 -10.69 7.85
CA PRO A 276 -0.47 -9.98 7.13
C PRO A 276 -1.73 -9.71 7.95
N ALA A 277 -2.17 -10.68 8.76
CA ALA A 277 -3.37 -10.55 9.56
C ALA A 277 -3.28 -9.41 10.58
N GLU A 278 -2.16 -9.31 11.31
CA GLU A 278 -1.94 -8.21 12.26
C GLU A 278 -1.79 -6.87 11.55
N THR A 279 -1.12 -6.83 10.39
CA THR A 279 -1.00 -5.61 9.58
C THR A 279 -2.37 -5.11 9.13
N ILE A 280 -3.20 -5.99 8.58
CA ILE A 280 -4.56 -5.65 8.14
C ILE A 280 -5.41 -5.15 9.30
N LYS A 281 -5.34 -5.82 10.47
CA LYS A 281 -6.05 -5.40 11.67
C LYS A 281 -5.63 -3.99 12.11
N ARG A 282 -4.30 -3.72 12.23
CA ARG A 282 -3.78 -2.38 12.59
C ARG A 282 -4.22 -1.32 11.57
N THR A 283 -4.21 -1.67 10.29
CA THR A 283 -4.71 -0.79 9.23
C THR A 283 -6.19 -0.46 9.42
N GLY A 284 -7.03 -1.46 9.70
CA GLY A 284 -8.44 -1.26 9.99
C GLY A 284 -8.68 -0.36 11.22
N ASP A 285 -7.88 -0.54 12.30
CA ASP A 285 -7.98 0.30 13.49
C ASP A 285 -7.59 1.77 13.19
N ALA A 286 -6.53 1.98 12.41
CA ALA A 286 -6.09 3.32 12.00
C ALA A 286 -7.11 4.02 11.08
N VAL A 287 -7.68 3.31 10.12
CA VAL A 287 -8.74 3.85 9.24
C VAL A 287 -9.98 4.23 10.04
N ARG A 288 -10.42 3.39 11.00
CA ARG A 288 -11.54 3.71 11.89
C ARG A 288 -11.27 4.98 12.67
N LYS A 289 -10.08 5.10 13.26
CA LYS A 289 -9.68 6.31 14.00
C LYS A 289 -9.74 7.54 13.10
N ALA A 290 -9.15 7.47 11.91
CA ALA A 290 -9.12 8.57 10.96
C ALA A 290 -10.52 8.99 10.49
N LEU A 291 -11.42 8.04 10.22
CA LEU A 291 -12.82 8.34 9.89
C LEU A 291 -13.56 8.97 11.11
N GLY A 292 -13.29 8.49 12.32
CA GLY A 292 -13.84 9.05 13.56
C GLY A 292 -13.42 10.51 13.78
N GLU A 293 -12.20 10.89 13.45
CA GLU A 293 -11.72 12.28 13.53
C GLU A 293 -12.42 13.22 12.53
N LEU A 294 -12.97 12.67 11.45
CA LEU A 294 -13.71 13.41 10.43
C LEU A 294 -15.24 13.39 10.68
N SER A 295 -15.69 12.60 11.64
CA SER A 295 -17.11 12.52 12.01
C SER A 295 -17.58 13.86 12.57
N GLY A 296 -18.75 14.33 12.14
CA GLY A 296 -19.27 15.63 12.56
C GLY A 296 -18.85 16.81 11.68
N MET A 297 -17.95 16.63 10.72
CA MET A 297 -17.67 17.63 9.70
C MET A 297 -18.69 17.51 8.56
N ASP A 298 -19.27 18.63 8.14
CA ASP A 298 -20.14 18.67 6.98
C ASP A 298 -19.37 18.63 5.65
N GLY A 299 -20.07 18.44 4.55
CA GLY A 299 -19.46 18.32 3.22
C GLY A 299 -18.61 19.53 2.82
N PRO A 300 -19.08 20.79 3.01
CA PRO A 300 -18.27 21.99 2.78
C PRO A 300 -16.98 22.03 3.60
N ALA A 301 -17.03 21.68 4.90
CA ALA A 301 -15.84 21.65 5.77
C ALA A 301 -14.85 20.57 5.34
N LEU A 302 -15.32 19.37 4.98
CA LEU A 302 -14.49 18.28 4.48
C LEU A 302 -13.76 18.66 3.16
N LYS A 303 -14.47 19.30 2.24
CA LYS A 303 -13.87 19.82 0.98
C LYS A 303 -12.83 20.90 1.26
N LYS A 304 -13.17 21.85 2.14
CA LYS A 304 -12.26 22.94 2.51
C LYS A 304 -10.98 22.38 3.13
N ALA A 305 -11.09 21.49 4.10
CA ALA A 305 -9.94 20.88 4.75
C ALA A 305 -9.00 20.16 3.78
N ARG A 306 -9.54 19.44 2.76
CA ARG A 306 -8.73 18.84 1.71
C ARG A 306 -8.05 19.87 0.83
N ARG A 307 -8.79 20.90 0.38
CA ARG A 307 -8.21 21.95 -0.46
C ARG A 307 -7.10 22.72 0.26
N ASP A 308 -7.33 23.08 1.52
CA ASP A 308 -6.32 23.77 2.34
C ASP A 308 -5.06 22.91 2.57
N LYS A 309 -5.18 21.56 2.50
CA LYS A 309 -4.07 20.63 2.64
C LYS A 309 -3.24 20.48 1.36
N PHE A 310 -3.87 20.51 0.18
CA PHE A 310 -3.22 20.17 -1.09
C PHE A 310 -3.04 21.36 -2.04
N LEU A 311 -3.69 22.47 -1.79
CA LEU A 311 -3.68 23.67 -2.61
C LEU A 311 -3.30 24.91 -1.81
#